data_fd70aa1a5669ee39195cc845590555df
#
_entry.id   fd70aa1a5669ee39195cc845590555df
#
_cell.length_a   1.000
_cell.length_b   1.000
_cell.length_c   1.000
_cell.angle_alpha   90.00
_cell.angle_beta   90.00
_cell.angle_gamma   90.00
#
_symmetry.space_group_name_H-M   'P 1'
#
loop_
_entity.id
_entity.type
_entity.pdbx_description
1 polymer ?
#
loop_
_entity_poly.entity_id
_entity_poly.type
_entity_poly.pdbx_seq_one_letter_code
_entity_poly.pdbx_strand_id
1 'polypeptide(L)' 'MKLEITSPDKQIFSGEADLVQLPGSDGLFEILHNHAPMIAALGKGKIKVQDQEGKLQFFEIRGGVCEVRDNKIMVLAE' A
#
# COMPACT_ATOMS: atom_id res chain seq x y z
N MET A 1 5.71 -2.01 -9.83
CA MET A 1 5.75 -0.72 -9.10
C MET A 1 6.41 -0.90 -7.76
N LYS A 2 7.03 0.15 -7.26
CA LYS A 2 7.67 0.09 -5.96
C LYS A 2 6.68 0.38 -4.85
N LEU A 3 6.77 -0.39 -3.77
CA LEU A 3 5.92 -0.17 -2.58
C LEU A 3 6.80 -0.02 -1.36
N GLU A 4 6.52 1.00 -0.56
CA GLU A 4 7.12 1.17 0.76
C GLU A 4 6.01 1.35 1.79
N ILE A 5 6.07 0.58 2.87
CA ILE A 5 5.15 0.71 4.00
C ILE A 5 6.00 1.02 5.22
N THR A 6 5.78 2.17 5.85
CA THR A 6 6.53 2.57 7.03
C THR A 6 5.57 2.96 8.16
N SER A 7 6.05 2.79 9.38
CA SER A 7 5.40 3.33 10.58
C SER A 7 6.40 4.29 11.25
N PRO A 8 5.98 5.03 12.29
CA PRO A 8 6.92 5.92 12.97
C PRO A 8 8.15 5.21 13.52
N ASP A 9 8.02 3.92 13.85
CA ASP A 9 9.10 3.19 14.51
C ASP A 9 10.00 2.42 13.55
N LYS A 10 9.49 2.04 12.37
CA LYS A 10 10.26 1.15 11.50
C LYS A 10 9.69 1.10 10.10
N GLN A 11 10.50 0.57 9.19
CA GLN A 11 10.04 0.21 7.85
C GLN A 11 9.43 -1.19 7.92
N ILE A 12 8.18 -1.30 7.50
CA ILE A 12 7.44 -2.56 7.54
C ILE A 12 7.68 -3.39 6.28
N PHE A 13 7.74 -2.74 5.13
CA PHE A 13 7.95 -3.40 3.85
C PHE A 13 8.60 -2.45 2.86
N SER A 14 9.47 -2.99 2.02
CA SER A 14 10.03 -2.26 0.87
C SER A 14 10.31 -3.26 -0.23
N GLY A 15 9.73 -3.07 -1.41
CA GLY A 15 9.96 -3.97 -2.52
C GLY A 15 9.06 -3.69 -3.69
N GLU A 16 9.11 -4.60 -4.67
CA GLU A 16 8.30 -4.51 -5.89
C GLU A 16 6.97 -5.23 -5.71
N ALA A 17 5.93 -4.68 -6.30
CA ALA A 17 4.60 -5.26 -6.26
C ALA A 17 3.92 -5.12 -7.60
N ASP A 18 3.08 -6.09 -7.94
CA ASP A 18 2.23 -6.04 -9.14
C ASP A 18 0.84 -5.53 -8.81
N LEU A 19 0.39 -5.77 -7.57
CA LEU A 19 -0.92 -5.33 -7.13
C LEU A 19 -0.84 -5.01 -5.63
N VAL A 20 -1.43 -3.90 -5.22
CA VAL A 20 -1.56 -3.55 -3.80
C VAL A 20 -3.00 -3.18 -3.52
N GLN A 21 -3.64 -3.92 -2.60
CA GLN A 21 -4.99 -3.59 -2.14
C GLN A 21 -4.89 -2.95 -0.76
N LEU A 22 -5.58 -1.83 -0.59
CA LEU A 22 -5.48 -1.05 0.64
C LEU A 22 -6.86 -0.81 1.25
N PRO A 23 -6.92 -0.76 2.60
CA PRO A 23 -8.18 -0.46 3.29
C PRO A 23 -8.39 1.05 3.38
N GLY A 24 -8.94 1.64 2.32
CA GLY A 24 -9.26 3.06 2.33
C GLY A 24 -10.33 3.38 3.36
N SER A 25 -10.36 4.62 3.83
CA SER A 25 -11.38 5.07 4.78
C SER A 25 -12.79 4.90 4.20
N ASP A 26 -12.92 4.98 2.88
CA ASP A 26 -14.20 4.85 2.19
C ASP A 26 -14.39 3.47 1.53
N GLY A 27 -13.50 2.53 1.81
CA GLY A 27 -13.58 1.18 1.26
C GLY A 27 -12.28 0.72 0.66
N LEU A 28 -12.23 -0.57 0.34
CA LEU A 28 -11.06 -1.17 -0.29
C LEU A 28 -10.83 -0.60 -1.68
N PHE A 29 -9.56 -0.41 -2.02
CA PHE A 29 -9.19 -0.05 -3.39
C PHE A 29 -7.89 -0.75 -3.76
N GLU A 30 -7.66 -0.90 -5.07
CA GLU A 30 -6.48 -1.58 -5.58
C GLU A 30 -5.66 -0.64 -6.46
N ILE A 31 -4.35 -0.80 -6.40
CA ILE A 31 -3.42 -0.04 -7.22
C ILE A 31 -2.63 -1.01 -8.07
N LEU A 32 -2.65 -0.79 -9.36
CA LEU A 32 -1.90 -1.56 -10.35
C LEU A 32 -0.81 -0.67 -10.95
N HIS A 33 0.00 -1.23 -11.83
CA HIS A 33 1.10 -0.51 -12.47
C HIS A 33 0.65 0.80 -13.12
N ASN A 34 1.44 1.84 -12.93
CA ASN A 34 1.23 3.15 -13.56
C ASN A 34 -0.09 3.81 -13.20
N HIS A 35 -0.59 3.53 -12.01
CA HIS A 35 -1.79 4.21 -11.52
C HIS A 35 -1.58 5.71 -11.42
N ALA A 36 -2.63 6.47 -11.75
CA ALA A 36 -2.58 7.93 -11.68
C ALA A 36 -2.23 8.40 -10.26
N PRO A 37 -1.57 9.57 -10.13
CA PRO A 37 -1.24 10.12 -8.82
C PRO A 37 -2.47 10.29 -7.94
N MET A 38 -2.33 9.90 -6.67
CA MET A 38 -3.42 10.07 -5.70
C MET A 38 -2.89 10.08 -4.28
N ILE A 39 -3.69 10.62 -3.38
CA ILE A 39 -3.46 10.55 -1.94
C ILE A 39 -4.77 10.06 -1.34
N ALA A 40 -4.69 9.07 -0.45
CA ALA A 40 -5.88 8.51 0.19
C ALA A 40 -5.65 8.26 1.67
N ALA A 41 -6.69 8.53 2.46
CA ALA A 41 -6.68 8.16 3.87
C ALA A 41 -7.02 6.68 4.00
N LEU A 42 -6.32 6.00 4.91
CA LEU A 42 -6.51 4.58 5.17
C LEU A 42 -7.17 4.37 6.53
N GLY A 43 -8.02 3.38 6.59
CA GLY A 43 -8.63 2.95 7.83
C GLY A 43 -7.96 1.68 8.36
N LYS A 44 -8.58 1.11 9.39
CA LYS A 44 -8.11 -0.14 9.96
C LYS A 44 -8.38 -1.29 9.00
N GLY A 45 -7.38 -2.13 8.78
CA GLY A 45 -7.53 -3.27 7.90
C GLY A 45 -6.21 -3.87 7.50
N LYS A 46 -6.22 -4.62 6.41
CA LYS A 46 -5.03 -5.29 5.90
C LYS A 46 -4.65 -4.74 4.54
N ILE A 47 -3.36 -4.50 4.36
CA ILE A 47 -2.78 -4.22 3.04
C ILE A 47 -2.43 -5.56 2.43
N LYS A 48 -2.94 -5.85 1.25
CA LYS A 48 -2.60 -7.07 0.50
C LYS A 48 -1.62 -6.69 -0.60
N VAL A 49 -0.49 -7.38 -0.64
CA VAL A 49 0.57 -7.16 -1.62
C VAL A 49 0.74 -8.42 -2.45
N GLN A 50 0.67 -8.31 -3.76
CA GLN A 50 0.95 -9.40 -4.67
C GLN A 50 2.21 -9.09 -5.46
N ASP A 51 3.20 -9.98 -5.43
CA ASP A 51 4.46 -9.79 -6.15
C ASP A 51 4.38 -10.35 -7.58
N GLN A 52 5.49 -10.27 -8.30
CA GLN A 52 5.57 -10.69 -9.70
C GLN A 52 5.30 -12.18 -9.91
N GLU A 53 5.48 -12.98 -8.85
CA GLU A 53 5.27 -14.41 -8.92
C GLU A 53 3.88 -14.82 -8.43
N GLY A 54 3.03 -13.84 -8.12
CA GLY A 54 1.70 -14.07 -7.62
C GLY A 54 1.63 -14.37 -6.13
N LYS A 55 2.76 -14.24 -5.42
CA LYS A 55 2.82 -14.45 -3.98
C LYS A 55 2.11 -13.33 -3.25
N LEU A 56 1.35 -13.68 -2.23
CA LEU A 56 0.59 -12.71 -1.44
C LEU A 56 1.22 -12.52 -0.06
N GLN A 57 1.26 -11.26 0.37
CA GLN A 57 1.64 -10.88 1.72
C GLN A 57 0.59 -9.93 2.26
N PHE A 58 0.36 -10.01 3.57
CA PHE A 58 -0.65 -9.17 4.23
C PHE A 58 -0.02 -8.43 5.40
N PHE A 59 -0.37 -7.16 5.55
CA PHE A 59 0.14 -6.31 6.64
C PHE A 59 -1.05 -5.62 7.30
N GLU A 60 -1.23 -5.84 8.60
CA GLU A 60 -2.31 -5.18 9.33
C GLU A 60 -1.90 -3.77 9.72
N ILE A 61 -2.83 -2.81 9.53
CA ILE A 61 -2.62 -1.43 9.93
C ILE A 61 -3.86 -0.92 10.68
N ARG A 62 -3.68 0.11 11.47
CA ARG A 62 -4.78 0.76 12.20
C ARG A 62 -5.33 1.95 11.45
N GLY A 63 -4.59 2.45 10.49
CA GLY A 63 -4.94 3.60 9.70
C GLY A 63 -3.68 4.13 9.03
N GLY A 64 -3.78 5.28 8.41
CA GLY A 64 -2.61 5.89 7.78
C GLY A 64 -2.96 6.67 6.55
N VAL A 65 -1.95 6.90 5.72
CA VAL A 65 -2.07 7.65 4.48
C VAL A 65 -1.31 6.90 3.39
N CYS A 66 -1.89 6.85 2.20
CA CYS A 66 -1.29 6.28 1.02
C CYS A 66 -1.06 7.37 -0.02
N GLU A 67 0.13 7.43 -0.57
CA GLU A 67 0.45 8.32 -1.68
C GLU A 67 0.94 7.50 -2.86
N VAL A 68 0.39 7.77 -4.04
CA VAL A 68 0.78 7.10 -5.28
C VAL A 68 1.22 8.16 -6.28
N ARG A 69 2.40 7.99 -6.85
CA ARG A 69 2.85 8.77 -8.01
C ARG A 69 4.10 8.14 -8.60
N ASP A 70 4.30 8.36 -9.89
CA ASP A 70 5.49 7.89 -10.61
C ASP A 70 5.72 6.38 -10.43
N ASN A 71 4.63 5.62 -10.49
CA ASN A 71 4.66 4.15 -10.34
C ASN A 71 5.26 3.72 -9.00
N LYS A 72 5.04 4.54 -7.96
CA LYS A 72 5.53 4.26 -6.61
C LYS A 72 4.41 4.50 -5.61
N ILE A 73 4.29 3.58 -4.65
CA ILE A 73 3.32 3.67 -3.57
C ILE A 73 4.05 3.85 -2.25
N MET A 74 3.69 4.88 -1.51
CA MET A 74 4.21 5.09 -0.16
C MET A 74 3.05 5.04 0.83
N VAL A 75 3.18 4.20 1.84
CA VAL A 75 2.19 4.07 2.90
C VAL A 75 2.83 4.46 4.22
N LEU A 76 2.22 5.44 4.88
CA LEU A 76 2.58 5.82 6.24
C LEU A 76 1.52 5.23 7.15
N ALA A 77 1.86 4.15 7.86
CA ALA A 77 0.92 3.39 8.68
C ALA A 77 0.98 3.84 10.14
N GLU A 78 -0.16 3.78 10.78
CA GLU A 78 -0.26 3.99 12.21
C GLU A 78 -0.17 2.67 12.96
#